data_afd17244f37ff9fc19339df9a0e3b90d
#
_entry.id   afd17244f37ff9fc19339df9a0e3b90d
#
_cell.length_a   1.000
_cell.length_b   1.000
_cell.length_c   1.000
_cell.angle_alpha   90.00
_cell.angle_beta   90.00
_cell.angle_gamma   90.00
#
_symmetry.space_group_name_H-M   'P 1'
#
loop_
_entity.id
_entity.type
_entity.pdbx_description
1 polymer ?
#
loop_
_entity_poly.entity_id
_entity_poly.type
_entity_poly.pdbx_seq_one_letter_code
_entity_poly.pdbx_strand_id
1 'polypeptide(L)'
;FKVELPTALEIIILVFIFSAEILGEISEFYLVFPFWDTVLHTLNGFLAAAIGFSLVDLLNRSDRTVFSLSPLFTAIVAFCFSMTIGVVWEFFEFGMDMIMELDMQKDTVIHTIRSVMLDPGGHNVPYAIQNITDVA
;
A
#
# COMPACT_ATOMS: atom_id res chain seq x y z
N PHE A 1 6.01 -28.51 -3.29
CA PHE A 1 6.79 -27.28 -3.56
C PHE A 1 7.26 -26.73 -2.22
N LYS A 2 8.54 -26.90 -1.88
CA LYS A 2 9.16 -26.12 -0.81
C LYS A 2 9.76 -24.88 -1.47
N VAL A 3 9.15 -23.74 -1.28
CA VAL A 3 9.76 -22.45 -1.60
C VAL A 3 10.58 -22.08 -0.37
N GLU A 4 11.88 -22.19 -0.44
CA GLU A 4 12.78 -21.69 0.60
C GLU A 4 13.03 -20.20 0.30
N LEU A 5 12.60 -19.35 1.20
CA LEU A 5 12.88 -17.92 1.10
C LEU A 5 14.36 -17.67 1.42
N PRO A 6 15.04 -16.77 0.68
CA PRO A 6 16.39 -16.35 1.06
C PRO A 6 16.38 -15.71 2.45
N THR A 7 17.35 -16.06 3.30
CA THR A 7 17.44 -15.53 4.68
C THR A 7 17.41 -13.99 4.75
N ALA A 8 18.00 -13.33 3.74
CA ALA A 8 17.93 -11.86 3.67
C ALA A 8 16.49 -11.35 3.55
N LEU A 9 15.63 -12.00 2.74
CA LEU A 9 14.24 -11.64 2.58
C LEU A 9 13.45 -11.90 3.87
N GLU A 10 13.71 -13.03 4.54
CA GLU A 10 13.10 -13.32 5.84
C GLU A 10 13.41 -12.24 6.88
N ILE A 11 14.69 -11.81 6.98
CA ILE A 11 15.10 -10.74 7.89
C ILE A 11 14.39 -9.43 7.55
N ILE A 12 14.30 -9.06 6.27
CA ILE A 12 13.65 -7.82 5.83
C ILE A 12 12.17 -7.85 6.21
N ILE A 13 11.48 -8.98 5.99
CA ILE A 13 10.07 -9.14 6.36
C ILE A 13 9.88 -9.00 7.88
N LEU A 14 10.74 -9.64 8.68
CA LEU A 14 10.66 -9.54 10.14
C LEU A 14 10.90 -8.10 10.64
N VAL A 15 11.91 -7.40 10.07
CA VAL A 15 12.17 -5.99 10.38
C VAL A 15 10.99 -5.12 9.97
N PHE A 16 10.37 -5.39 8.82
CA PHE A 16 9.18 -4.67 8.37
C PHE A 16 8.01 -4.85 9.33
N ILE A 17 7.68 -6.09 9.72
CA ILE A 17 6.62 -6.38 10.69
C ILE A 17 6.93 -5.72 12.04
N PHE A 18 8.15 -5.81 12.53
CA PHE A 18 8.57 -5.12 13.75
C PHE A 18 8.37 -3.60 13.66
N SER A 19 8.71 -3.01 12.53
CA SER A 19 8.57 -1.57 12.29
C SER A 19 7.12 -1.12 12.24
N ALA A 20 6.24 -1.93 11.66
CA ALA A 20 4.82 -1.62 11.58
C ALA A 20 4.14 -1.77 12.94
N GLU A 21 4.28 -2.93 13.58
CA GLU A 21 3.54 -3.27 14.80
C GLU A 21 4.17 -2.66 16.06
N ILE A 22 5.48 -2.85 16.25
CA ILE A 22 6.13 -2.43 17.50
C ILE A 22 6.48 -0.94 17.49
N LEU A 23 7.13 -0.47 16.43
CA LEU A 23 7.48 0.94 16.34
C LEU A 23 6.27 1.79 15.92
N GLY A 24 5.49 1.34 14.95
CA GLY A 24 4.33 2.06 14.43
C GLY A 24 3.21 2.18 15.45
N GLU A 25 2.62 1.06 15.87
CA GLU A 25 1.46 1.03 16.75
C GLU A 25 1.84 1.19 18.24
N ILE A 26 2.71 0.32 18.77
CA ILE A 26 2.99 0.31 20.22
C ILE A 26 3.82 1.52 20.65
N SER A 27 4.80 1.94 19.84
CA SER A 27 5.65 3.11 20.13
C SER A 27 5.12 4.41 19.53
N GLU A 28 3.92 4.39 18.96
CA GLU A 28 3.18 5.55 18.44
C GLU A 28 3.94 6.31 17.32
N PHE A 29 4.80 5.64 16.54
CA PHE A 29 5.59 6.28 15.48
C PHE A 29 4.69 6.86 14.39
N TYR A 30 3.51 6.32 14.15
CA TYR A 30 2.53 6.90 13.24
C TYR A 30 2.09 8.30 13.67
N LEU A 31 2.04 8.58 14.99
CA LEU A 31 1.66 9.89 15.52
C LEU A 31 2.86 10.84 15.62
N VAL A 32 4.06 10.31 15.97
CA VAL A 32 5.26 11.13 16.19
C VAL A 32 5.94 11.52 14.88
N PHE A 33 5.92 10.62 13.89
CA PHE A 33 6.58 10.82 12.59
C PHE A 33 5.54 10.77 11.46
N PRO A 34 5.06 11.93 10.96
CA PRO A 34 4.00 11.99 9.94
C PRO A 34 4.29 11.24 8.63
N PHE A 35 5.56 10.92 8.37
CA PHE A 35 6.00 10.17 7.19
C PHE A 35 6.19 8.67 7.43
N TRP A 36 5.96 8.18 8.66
CA TRP A 36 6.23 6.79 9.02
C TRP A 36 5.41 5.82 8.19
N ASP A 37 4.15 6.08 8.05
CA ASP A 37 3.23 5.32 7.20
C ASP A 37 3.72 5.28 5.74
N THR A 38 4.05 6.43 5.16
CA THR A 38 4.60 6.52 3.79
C THR A 38 5.88 5.69 3.62
N VAL A 39 6.75 5.65 4.62
CA VAL A 39 7.97 4.81 4.59
C VAL A 39 7.61 3.33 4.56
N LEU A 40 6.66 2.90 5.38
CA LEU A 40 6.22 1.50 5.43
C LEU A 40 5.53 1.08 4.14
N HIS A 41 4.62 1.89 3.61
CA HIS A 41 3.99 1.65 2.30
C HIS A 41 5.02 1.57 1.17
N THR A 42 6.02 2.43 1.17
CA THR A 42 7.12 2.40 0.19
C THR A 42 7.92 1.10 0.29
N LEU A 43 8.31 0.70 1.50
CA LEU A 43 9.02 -0.57 1.74
C LEU A 43 8.19 -1.78 1.32
N ASN A 44 6.90 -1.78 1.66
CA ASN A 44 5.97 -2.84 1.24
C ASN A 44 5.90 -2.93 -0.29
N GLY A 45 5.83 -1.80 -0.99
CA GLY A 45 5.87 -1.73 -2.44
C GLY A 45 7.13 -2.35 -3.04
N PHE A 46 8.31 -2.07 -2.48
CA PHE A 46 9.57 -2.68 -2.90
C PHE A 46 9.61 -4.19 -2.64
N LEU A 47 9.14 -4.64 -1.48
CA LEU A 47 9.04 -6.07 -1.15
C LEU A 47 8.11 -6.80 -2.12
N ALA A 48 6.94 -6.26 -2.38
CA ALA A 48 5.99 -6.81 -3.33
C ALA A 48 6.57 -6.87 -4.75
N ALA A 49 7.29 -5.83 -5.20
CA ALA A 49 7.97 -5.82 -6.49
C ALA A 49 9.07 -6.89 -6.57
N ALA A 50 9.86 -7.07 -5.51
CA ALA A 50 10.89 -8.12 -5.44
C ALA A 50 10.29 -9.54 -5.49
N ILE A 51 9.16 -9.75 -4.81
CA ILE A 51 8.42 -11.01 -4.87
C ILE A 51 7.89 -11.23 -6.29
N GLY A 52 7.24 -10.23 -6.88
CA GLY A 52 6.71 -10.30 -8.24
C GLY A 52 7.80 -10.61 -9.28
N PHE A 53 8.95 -9.95 -9.17
CA PHE A 53 10.11 -10.22 -10.01
C PHE A 53 10.61 -11.67 -9.86
N SER A 54 10.73 -12.13 -8.61
CA SER A 54 11.20 -13.50 -8.31
C SER A 54 10.24 -14.57 -8.84
N LEU A 55 8.92 -14.31 -8.75
CA LEU A 55 7.91 -15.23 -9.31
C LEU A 55 8.02 -15.34 -10.83
N VAL A 56 8.19 -14.21 -11.53
CA VAL A 56 8.37 -14.20 -12.99
C VAL A 56 9.68 -14.87 -13.38
N ASP A 57 10.78 -14.62 -12.66
CA ASP A 57 12.07 -15.26 -12.93
C ASP A 57 11.99 -16.79 -12.74
N LEU A 58 11.29 -17.23 -11.70
CA LEU A 58 11.03 -18.66 -11.47
C LEU A 58 10.22 -19.29 -12.62
N LEU A 59 9.22 -18.60 -13.13
CA LEU A 59 8.44 -19.05 -14.29
C LEU A 59 9.28 -19.08 -15.56
N ASN A 60 10.13 -18.07 -15.77
CA ASN A 60 11.03 -18.00 -16.92
C ASN A 60 12.07 -19.15 -16.95
N ARG A 61 12.48 -19.64 -15.80
CA ARG A 61 13.45 -20.76 -15.68
C ARG A 61 12.80 -22.13 -15.76
N SER A 62 11.48 -22.20 -15.79
CA SER A 62 10.76 -23.46 -15.85
C SER A 62 10.78 -24.03 -17.28
N ASP A 63 11.27 -25.24 -17.46
CA ASP A 63 11.25 -25.98 -18.74
C ASP A 63 9.84 -26.22 -19.31
N ARG A 64 8.80 -25.91 -18.52
CA ARG A 64 7.40 -26.05 -18.91
C ARG A 64 6.84 -24.81 -19.58
N THR A 65 7.53 -23.68 -19.54
CA THR A 65 7.09 -22.43 -20.15
C THR A 65 7.80 -22.21 -21.48
N VAL A 66 7.02 -22.02 -22.54
CA VAL A 66 7.51 -21.77 -23.92
C VAL A 66 7.94 -20.32 -24.11
N PHE A 67 7.70 -19.46 -23.13
CA PHE A 67 7.94 -18.01 -23.24
C PHE A 67 9.18 -17.61 -22.42
N SER A 68 10.18 -17.03 -23.12
CA SER A 68 11.24 -16.27 -22.46
C SER A 68 10.83 -14.79 -22.40
N LEU A 69 10.50 -14.31 -21.23
CA LEU A 69 10.12 -12.90 -21.03
C LEU A 69 11.37 -12.02 -21.04
N SER A 70 11.28 -10.88 -21.74
CA SER A 70 12.37 -9.90 -21.74
C SER A 70 12.52 -9.25 -20.34
N PRO A 71 13.73 -8.77 -19.98
CA PRO A 71 13.95 -8.09 -18.71
C PRO A 71 13.02 -6.88 -18.48
N LEU A 72 12.73 -6.12 -19.53
CA LEU A 72 11.79 -5.00 -19.47
C LEU A 72 10.37 -5.47 -19.14
N PHE A 73 9.91 -6.52 -19.79
CA PHE A 73 8.57 -7.06 -19.52
C PHE A 73 8.47 -7.60 -18.09
N THR A 74 9.51 -8.29 -17.63
CA THR A 74 9.59 -8.77 -16.22
C THR A 74 9.50 -7.59 -15.24
N ALA A 75 10.19 -6.49 -15.50
CA ALA A 75 10.11 -5.30 -14.66
C ALA A 75 8.70 -4.68 -14.65
N ILE A 76 8.02 -4.62 -15.79
CA ILE A 76 6.64 -4.14 -15.89
C ILE A 76 5.70 -5.04 -15.10
N VAL A 77 5.83 -6.35 -15.22
CA VAL A 77 5.00 -7.30 -14.45
C VAL A 77 5.23 -7.17 -12.95
N ALA A 78 6.49 -7.04 -12.52
CA ALA A 78 6.83 -6.83 -11.11
C ALA A 78 6.23 -5.52 -10.57
N PHE A 79 6.28 -4.45 -11.35
CA PHE A 79 5.64 -3.17 -11.02
C PHE A 79 4.11 -3.32 -10.92
N CYS A 80 3.45 -3.92 -11.90
CA CYS A 80 2.00 -4.15 -11.86
C CYS A 80 1.60 -5.03 -10.67
N PHE A 81 2.39 -6.05 -10.34
CA PHE A 81 2.17 -6.90 -9.18
C PHE A 81 2.24 -6.08 -7.89
N SER A 82 3.28 -5.27 -7.72
CA SER A 82 3.44 -4.39 -6.57
C SER A 82 2.26 -3.41 -6.41
N MET A 83 1.86 -2.76 -7.50
CA MET A 83 0.71 -1.86 -7.52
C MET A 83 -0.59 -2.57 -7.13
N THR A 84 -0.79 -3.79 -7.62
CA THR A 84 -1.98 -4.59 -7.28
C THR A 84 -2.02 -4.93 -5.79
N ILE A 85 -0.89 -5.36 -5.23
CA ILE A 85 -0.79 -5.66 -3.79
C ILE A 85 -1.07 -4.41 -2.97
N GLY A 86 -0.49 -3.25 -3.33
CA GLY A 86 -0.76 -1.98 -2.66
C GLY A 86 -2.24 -1.60 -2.66
N VAL A 87 -2.89 -1.65 -3.83
CA VAL A 87 -4.33 -1.32 -3.94
C VAL A 87 -5.20 -2.30 -3.15
N VAL A 88 -4.89 -3.60 -3.16
CA VAL A 88 -5.62 -4.59 -2.36
C VAL A 88 -5.45 -4.31 -0.87
N TRP A 89 -4.25 -3.89 -0.45
CA TRP A 89 -3.98 -3.51 0.92
C TRP A 89 -4.80 -2.29 1.36
N GLU A 90 -4.84 -1.23 0.55
CA GLU A 90 -5.70 -0.04 0.79
C GLU A 90 -7.19 -0.41 0.93
N PHE A 91 -7.68 -1.32 0.09
CA PHE A 91 -9.07 -1.81 0.22
C PHE A 91 -9.28 -2.59 1.52
N PHE A 92 -8.27 -3.32 1.97
CA PHE A 92 -8.34 -4.03 3.24
C PHE A 92 -8.39 -3.04 4.41
N GLU A 93 -7.50 -2.05 4.47
CA GLU A 93 -7.46 -1.01 5.50
C GLU A 93 -8.77 -0.22 5.53
N PHE A 94 -9.24 0.27 4.39
CA PHE A 94 -10.54 0.94 4.28
C PHE A 94 -11.69 0.06 4.78
N GLY A 95 -11.70 -1.23 4.44
CA GLY A 95 -12.71 -2.17 4.90
C GLY A 95 -12.69 -2.38 6.41
N MET A 96 -11.49 -2.46 7.01
CA MET A 96 -11.33 -2.58 8.45
C MET A 96 -11.79 -1.32 9.18
N ASP A 97 -11.45 -0.14 8.66
CA ASP A 97 -11.87 1.13 9.24
C ASP A 97 -13.40 1.28 9.20
N MET A 98 -14.03 0.90 8.10
CA MET A 98 -15.49 0.96 7.94
C MET A 98 -16.26 -0.07 8.76
N ILE A 99 -15.73 -1.28 8.98
CA ILE A 99 -16.44 -2.38 9.63
C ILE A 99 -16.13 -2.45 11.12
N MET A 100 -14.89 -2.21 11.50
CA MET A 100 -14.40 -2.36 12.86
C MET A 100 -14.17 -1.03 13.58
N GLU A 101 -14.49 0.10 12.91
CA GLU A 101 -14.27 1.46 13.46
C GLU A 101 -12.81 1.67 13.91
N LEU A 102 -11.87 1.19 13.10
CA LEU A 102 -10.44 1.36 13.30
C LEU A 102 -9.94 2.61 12.55
N ASP A 103 -8.66 2.89 12.64
CA ASP A 103 -7.95 3.92 11.86
C ASP A 103 -6.66 3.30 11.31
N MET A 104 -6.81 2.35 10.38
CA MET A 104 -5.67 1.68 9.74
C MET A 104 -5.05 2.52 8.64
N GLN A 105 -5.87 3.29 7.91
CA GLN A 105 -5.39 4.17 6.84
C GLN A 105 -4.60 5.37 7.37
N LYS A 106 -4.65 5.66 8.69
CA LYS A 106 -3.98 6.80 9.32
C LYS A 106 -4.24 8.10 8.58
N ASP A 107 -5.51 8.33 8.27
CA ASP A 107 -5.95 9.45 7.43
C ASP A 107 -5.52 10.80 8.01
N THR A 108 -4.99 11.63 7.13
CA THR A 108 -4.62 12.99 7.49
C THR A 108 -5.87 13.87 7.60
N VAL A 109 -5.82 14.85 8.48
CA VAL A 109 -6.88 15.85 8.67
C VAL A 109 -7.27 16.49 7.34
N ILE A 110 -8.55 16.40 6.97
CA ILE A 110 -9.08 17.01 5.76
C ILE A 110 -9.36 18.48 6.01
N HIS A 111 -8.58 19.37 5.41
CA HIS A 111 -8.78 20.82 5.51
C HIS A 111 -9.76 21.37 4.49
N THR A 112 -10.04 20.63 3.44
CA THR A 112 -10.92 21.07 2.35
C THR A 112 -11.64 19.88 1.73
N ILE A 113 -12.95 19.95 1.68
CA ILE A 113 -13.79 19.02 0.91
C ILE A 113 -14.28 19.75 -0.34
N ARG A 114 -14.05 19.18 -1.53
CA ARG A 114 -14.51 19.76 -2.79
C ARG A 114 -15.34 18.74 -3.55
N SER A 115 -16.59 19.05 -3.84
CA SER A 115 -17.50 18.13 -4.54
C SER A 115 -18.59 18.90 -5.30
N VAL A 116 -19.02 18.36 -6.42
CA VAL A 116 -20.20 18.81 -7.15
C VAL A 116 -21.50 18.45 -6.42
N MET A 117 -21.46 17.43 -5.56
CA MET A 117 -22.61 17.01 -4.75
C MET A 117 -22.96 18.01 -3.65
N LEU A 118 -22.09 18.97 -3.36
CA LEU A 118 -22.33 20.06 -2.42
C LEU A 118 -23.05 21.26 -3.06
N ASP A 119 -23.29 21.23 -4.38
CA ASP A 119 -24.01 22.30 -5.06
C ASP A 119 -25.51 22.23 -4.77
N PRO A 120 -26.11 23.25 -4.07
CA PRO A 120 -27.55 23.26 -3.78
C PRO A 120 -28.42 23.39 -5.03
N GLY A 121 -27.84 23.88 -6.14
CA GLY A 121 -28.54 24.06 -7.41
C GLY A 121 -28.58 22.77 -8.27
N GLY A 122 -27.87 21.72 -7.88
CA GLY A 122 -27.80 20.46 -8.64
C GLY A 122 -27.07 20.60 -9.97
N HIS A 123 -26.24 21.62 -10.16
CA HIS A 123 -25.41 21.83 -11.34
C HIS A 123 -24.07 21.11 -11.18
N ASN A 124 -23.39 20.85 -12.27
CA ASN A 124 -22.04 20.25 -12.23
C ASN A 124 -20.97 21.31 -11.92
N VAL A 125 -21.14 22.02 -10.80
CA VAL A 125 -20.20 23.04 -10.30
C VAL A 125 -19.60 22.59 -8.99
N PRO A 126 -18.25 22.47 -8.86
CA PRO A 126 -17.63 22.03 -7.62
C PRO A 126 -17.72 23.13 -6.55
N TYR A 127 -18.36 22.82 -5.45
CA TYR A 127 -18.33 23.63 -4.22
C TYR A 127 -17.24 23.10 -3.29
N ALA A 128 -16.67 24.02 -2.49
CA ALA A 128 -15.62 23.70 -1.54
C ALA A 128 -16.01 24.15 -0.12
N ILE A 129 -15.92 23.23 0.84
CA ILE A 129 -15.90 23.55 2.26
C ILE A 129 -14.42 23.68 2.64
N GLN A 130 -14.02 24.84 3.12
CA GLN A 130 -12.64 25.16 3.49
C GLN A 130 -12.53 25.44 4.98
N ASN A 131 -11.30 25.43 5.52
CA ASN A 131 -10.99 25.71 6.92
C ASN A 131 -11.75 24.79 7.89
N ILE A 132 -11.80 23.50 7.56
CA ILE A 132 -12.34 22.48 8.48
C ILE A 132 -11.31 22.36 9.61
N THR A 133 -11.67 22.83 10.80
CA THR A 133 -10.78 22.87 11.98
C THR A 133 -11.18 21.88 13.06
N ASP A 134 -12.45 21.46 13.06
CA ASP A 134 -12.94 20.53 14.05
C ASP A 134 -14.25 19.90 13.57
N VAL A 135 -14.34 18.58 13.59
CA VAL A 135 -15.56 17.82 13.30
C VAL A 135 -15.79 16.94 14.51
N ALA A 136 -16.48 17.51 15.49
CA ALA A 136 -16.89 16.77 16.67
C ALA A 136 -18.16 15.95 16.40
#